data_1b61bf67242104e8456cdc5e3d92dd49
#
_entry.id   1b61bf67242104e8456cdc5e3d92dd49
#
_cell.length_a   1.000
_cell.length_b   1.000
_cell.length_c   1.000
_cell.angle_alpha   90.00
_cell.angle_beta   90.00
_cell.angle_gamma   90.00
#
_symmetry.space_group_name_H-M   'P 1'
#
loop_
_entity.id
_entity.type
_entity.pdbx_description
1 polymer ?
#
loop_
_entity_poly.entity_id
_entity_poly.type
_entity_poly.pdbx_seq_one_letter_code
_entity_poly.pdbx_strand_id
1 'polypeptide(L)'
;AMSETFMKERPILPLLASMALPMVLSMLVNSLYNIVDSFFVAKISEEAMTALSLVYPVQNFINAVAIGFGVGVNAVIAIGLGAGDRRRADAAAAQGIALSALHGLILTAACIAIMPSFLARFTSDSAVIQMGLQYSGIAFSFSVIIMLGLSFEKLFQAVGRMKITMAALLAGCIANIILDPLLIFGPGPFPELGISGAALATGIGQVLTLAVYLAAYRLFPIPVRLRRSCLKPDGPLIRRLYAVGVPAILNLALPSLLISVLNGLLSVYSQSYVTILGIYYKLQTFLYLPASGVVQGLRPLIGYNYGAGEHGRVRQLYNATLCASGIIMALGTAVCLLWAEPLMSLFTDQPATVQAGGAALRIICGGFLISAVSVTSSGALEGLGRGSQSLVISLCRYAVVILPAAFLLCRAMGPNGVWHAFWITEVITAGAAFWVYRRTVKHPTQH
;
A
#
# COMPACT_ATOMS: atom_id res chain seq x y z
N ALA A 1 26.12 -16.34 -10.40
CA ALA A 1 24.89 -15.54 -10.63
C ALA A 1 23.71 -16.32 -10.10
N MET A 2 22.98 -15.78 -9.10
CA MET A 2 21.78 -16.45 -8.65
C MET A 2 20.69 -16.30 -9.69
N SER A 3 20.27 -17.43 -10.24
CA SER A 3 19.15 -17.53 -11.17
C SER A 3 17.84 -17.35 -10.43
N GLU A 4 16.81 -16.80 -11.08
CA GLU A 4 15.45 -16.66 -10.53
C GLU A 4 14.76 -18.01 -10.28
N THR A 5 15.34 -19.11 -10.74
CA THR A 5 14.78 -20.46 -10.56
C THR A 5 14.62 -20.89 -9.11
N PHE A 6 15.30 -20.22 -8.17
CA PHE A 6 15.09 -20.49 -6.75
C PHE A 6 13.62 -20.34 -6.33
N MET A 7 12.86 -19.50 -7.03
CA MET A 7 11.44 -19.29 -6.74
C MET A 7 10.57 -20.51 -7.02
N LYS A 8 11.02 -21.45 -7.87
CA LYS A 8 10.32 -22.71 -8.14
C LYS A 8 11.00 -23.94 -7.56
N GLU A 9 12.22 -23.80 -7.03
CA GLU A 9 13.03 -24.94 -6.57
C GLU A 9 13.10 -25.06 -5.05
N ARG A 10 13.15 -23.93 -4.33
CA ARG A 10 13.32 -23.92 -2.87
C ARG A 10 12.06 -24.39 -2.13
N PRO A 11 12.23 -24.96 -0.93
CA PRO A 11 11.09 -25.30 -0.07
C PRO A 11 10.20 -24.08 0.20
N ILE A 12 8.89 -24.29 0.26
CA ILE A 12 7.88 -23.21 0.29
C ILE A 12 8.03 -22.29 1.50
N LEU A 13 8.10 -22.83 2.72
CA LEU A 13 8.12 -22.00 3.93
C LEU A 13 9.39 -21.14 4.03
N PRO A 14 10.62 -21.71 3.87
CA PRO A 14 11.81 -20.87 3.86
C PRO A 14 11.82 -19.84 2.71
N LEU A 15 11.31 -20.21 1.54
CA LEU A 15 11.22 -19.32 0.40
C LEU A 15 10.30 -18.14 0.69
N LEU A 16 9.09 -18.40 1.17
CA LEU A 16 8.13 -17.36 1.51
C LEU A 16 8.68 -16.43 2.60
N ALA A 17 9.31 -17.00 3.64
CA ALA A 17 9.94 -16.22 4.70
C ALA A 17 11.06 -15.31 4.19
N SER A 18 11.93 -15.83 3.30
CA SER A 18 13.02 -15.05 2.73
C SER A 18 12.54 -13.87 1.88
N MET A 19 11.37 -13.98 1.26
CA MET A 19 10.75 -12.92 0.48
C MET A 19 9.94 -11.95 1.35
N ALA A 20 9.25 -12.48 2.36
CA ALA A 20 8.33 -11.71 3.19
C ALA A 20 9.04 -10.86 4.26
N LEU A 21 10.05 -11.40 4.95
CA LEU A 21 10.72 -10.71 6.06
C LEU A 21 11.34 -9.36 5.66
N PRO A 22 12.07 -9.26 4.53
CA PRO A 22 12.56 -7.95 4.10
C PRO A 22 11.45 -6.95 3.83
N MET A 23 10.31 -7.40 3.31
CA MET A 23 9.17 -6.52 3.02
C MET A 23 8.48 -6.05 4.29
N VAL A 24 8.29 -6.92 5.27
CA VAL A 24 7.73 -6.55 6.58
C VAL A 24 8.61 -5.50 7.25
N LEU A 25 9.93 -5.71 7.26
CA LEU A 25 10.88 -4.76 7.84
C LEU A 25 10.84 -3.41 7.12
N SER A 26 10.82 -3.42 5.80
CA SER A 26 10.74 -2.20 4.97
C SER A 26 9.45 -1.42 5.24
N MET A 27 8.32 -2.10 5.32
CA MET A 27 7.04 -1.47 5.62
C MET A 27 6.99 -0.89 7.02
N LEU A 28 7.57 -1.59 8.01
CA LEU A 28 7.67 -1.11 9.38
C LEU A 28 8.49 0.18 9.45
N VAL A 29 9.66 0.21 8.83
CA VAL A 29 10.52 1.40 8.81
C VAL A 29 9.83 2.55 8.08
N ASN A 30 9.14 2.28 6.97
CA ASN A 30 8.37 3.28 6.25
C ASN A 30 7.25 3.90 7.12
N SER A 31 6.55 3.06 7.89
CA SER A 31 5.50 3.54 8.81
C SER A 31 6.10 4.39 9.94
N LEU A 32 7.24 3.99 10.48
CA LEU A 32 7.95 4.75 11.51
C LEU A 32 8.45 6.10 10.97
N TYR A 33 8.96 6.13 9.76
CA TYR A 33 9.40 7.37 9.14
C TYR A 33 8.24 8.35 8.95
N ASN A 34 7.06 7.88 8.56
CA ASN A 34 5.88 8.74 8.44
C ASN A 34 5.48 9.38 9.77
N ILE A 35 5.60 8.63 10.87
CA ILE A 35 5.36 9.15 12.22
C ILE A 35 6.37 10.23 12.58
N VAL A 36 7.66 9.99 12.30
CA VAL A 36 8.74 10.93 12.60
C VAL A 36 8.59 12.21 11.77
N ASP A 37 8.27 12.09 10.50
CA ASP A 37 8.01 13.23 9.62
C ASP A 37 6.87 14.10 10.16
N SER A 38 5.75 13.49 10.53
CA SER A 38 4.61 14.19 11.12
C SER A 38 4.97 14.86 12.45
N PHE A 39 5.80 14.23 13.26
CA PHE A 39 6.29 14.79 14.52
C PHE A 39 7.07 16.07 14.31
N PHE A 40 7.97 16.11 13.33
CA PHE A 40 8.74 17.31 13.03
C PHE A 40 7.88 18.41 12.41
N VAL A 41 6.94 18.07 11.54
CA VAL A 41 6.01 19.04 10.95
C VAL A 41 5.11 19.67 12.04
N ALA A 42 4.68 18.87 13.01
CA ALA A 42 3.89 19.36 14.15
C ALA A 42 4.63 20.44 14.97
N LYS A 43 5.96 20.36 15.03
CA LYS A 43 6.78 21.36 15.73
C LYS A 43 6.88 22.71 15.00
N ILE A 44 6.54 22.75 13.71
CA ILE A 44 6.54 24.01 12.96
C ILE A 44 5.39 24.89 13.43
N SER A 45 4.16 24.41 13.31
CA SER A 45 2.94 25.07 13.74
C SER A 45 1.75 24.14 13.57
N GLU A 46 0.62 24.51 14.18
CA GLU A 46 -0.65 23.81 13.99
C GLU A 46 -1.15 23.97 12.55
N GLU A 47 -0.96 25.13 11.95
CA GLU A 47 -1.31 25.41 10.56
C GLU A 47 -0.52 24.52 9.60
N ALA A 48 0.75 24.24 9.88
CA ALA A 48 1.58 23.33 9.09
C ALA A 48 1.02 21.90 9.12
N MET A 49 0.59 21.41 10.28
CA MET A 49 -0.03 20.10 10.40
C MET A 49 -1.37 20.02 9.66
N THR A 50 -2.16 21.08 9.74
CA THR A 50 -3.44 21.16 9.01
C THR A 50 -3.18 21.14 7.51
N ALA A 51 -2.20 21.92 7.03
CA ALA A 51 -1.82 21.94 5.62
C ALA A 51 -1.36 20.55 5.13
N LEU A 52 -0.51 19.88 5.90
CA LEU A 52 -0.04 18.51 5.59
C LEU A 52 -1.21 17.54 5.48
N SER A 53 -2.14 17.62 6.42
CA SER A 53 -3.33 16.75 6.45
C SER A 53 -4.24 16.97 5.24
N LEU A 54 -4.37 18.20 4.76
CA LEU A 54 -5.17 18.53 3.57
C LEU A 54 -4.50 18.11 2.26
N VAL A 55 -3.18 18.14 2.21
CA VAL A 55 -2.41 17.71 1.02
C VAL A 55 -2.32 16.17 0.94
N TYR A 56 -2.37 15.50 2.07
CA TYR A 56 -2.16 14.05 2.16
C TYR A 56 -3.05 13.22 1.23
N PRO A 57 -4.37 13.47 1.08
CA PRO A 57 -5.21 12.66 0.19
C PRO A 57 -4.73 12.68 -1.27
N VAL A 58 -4.29 13.83 -1.76
CA VAL A 58 -3.78 13.96 -3.14
C VAL A 58 -2.44 13.26 -3.29
N GLN A 59 -1.55 13.41 -2.31
CA GLN A 59 -0.27 12.70 -2.26
C GLN A 59 -0.47 11.19 -2.22
N ASN A 60 -1.43 10.73 -1.43
CA ASN A 60 -1.79 9.31 -1.33
C ASN A 60 -2.35 8.78 -2.65
N PHE A 61 -3.10 9.59 -3.38
CA PHE A 61 -3.59 9.21 -4.72
C PHE A 61 -2.43 8.98 -5.70
N ILE A 62 -1.42 9.86 -5.69
CA ILE A 62 -0.21 9.69 -6.51
C ILE A 62 0.49 8.37 -6.16
N ASN A 63 0.66 8.09 -4.87
CA ASN A 63 1.27 6.85 -4.40
C ASN A 63 0.43 5.62 -4.79
N ALA A 64 -0.89 5.71 -4.71
CA ALA A 64 -1.78 4.62 -5.10
C ALA A 64 -1.65 4.29 -6.59
N VAL A 65 -1.57 5.29 -7.45
CA VAL A 65 -1.34 5.09 -8.89
C VAL A 65 0.01 4.39 -9.13
N ALA A 66 1.05 4.86 -8.46
CA ALA A 66 2.40 4.30 -8.59
C ALA A 66 2.46 2.83 -8.14
N ILE A 67 1.95 2.55 -6.95
CA ILE A 67 1.97 1.20 -6.36
C ILE A 67 1.06 0.26 -7.16
N GLY A 68 -0.15 0.69 -7.47
CA GLY A 68 -1.13 -0.15 -8.16
C GLY A 68 -0.68 -0.53 -9.57
N PHE A 69 -0.20 0.43 -10.33
CA PHE A 69 0.37 0.14 -11.65
C PHE A 69 1.59 -0.77 -11.54
N GLY A 70 2.43 -0.54 -10.53
CA GLY A 70 3.58 -1.40 -10.24
C GLY A 70 3.21 -2.85 -9.94
N VAL A 71 2.08 -3.10 -9.28
CA VAL A 71 1.56 -4.46 -9.05
C VAL A 71 1.29 -5.16 -10.39
N GLY A 72 0.73 -4.46 -11.36
CA GLY A 72 0.53 -4.99 -12.71
C GLY A 72 1.84 -5.33 -13.42
N VAL A 73 2.82 -4.46 -13.33
CA VAL A 73 4.17 -4.69 -13.88
C VAL A 73 4.81 -5.91 -13.24
N ASN A 74 4.75 -6.01 -11.92
CA ASN A 74 5.26 -7.15 -11.16
C ASN A 74 4.65 -8.48 -11.63
N ALA A 75 3.33 -8.54 -11.77
CA ALA A 75 2.63 -9.75 -12.18
C ALA A 75 3.06 -10.21 -13.59
N VAL A 76 3.10 -9.29 -14.55
CA VAL A 76 3.46 -9.64 -15.94
C VAL A 76 4.92 -10.08 -16.02
N ILE A 77 5.83 -9.42 -15.32
CA ILE A 77 7.25 -9.82 -15.29
C ILE A 77 7.41 -11.22 -14.67
N ALA A 78 6.83 -11.45 -13.50
CA ALA A 78 6.97 -12.71 -12.77
C ALA A 78 6.40 -13.89 -13.57
N ILE A 79 5.22 -13.74 -14.15
CA ILE A 79 4.59 -14.79 -14.97
C ILE A 79 5.44 -15.04 -16.22
N GLY A 80 5.91 -14.00 -16.89
CA GLY A 80 6.76 -14.11 -18.07
C GLY A 80 8.07 -14.84 -17.79
N LEU A 81 8.74 -14.53 -16.69
CA LEU A 81 9.97 -15.22 -16.27
C LEU A 81 9.72 -16.69 -15.97
N GLY A 82 8.62 -16.99 -15.25
CA GLY A 82 8.24 -18.36 -14.94
C GLY A 82 7.95 -19.18 -16.18
N ALA A 83 7.31 -18.59 -17.18
CA ALA A 83 7.01 -19.23 -18.46
C ALA A 83 8.25 -19.36 -19.38
N GLY A 84 9.39 -18.81 -18.99
CA GLY A 84 10.59 -18.80 -19.84
C GLY A 84 10.56 -17.74 -20.94
N ASP A 85 9.57 -16.87 -20.94
CA ASP A 85 9.41 -15.79 -21.93
C ASP A 85 10.13 -14.52 -21.44
N ARG A 86 11.45 -14.51 -21.54
CA ARG A 86 12.30 -13.39 -21.12
C ARG A 86 12.02 -12.12 -21.90
N ARG A 87 11.70 -12.25 -23.19
CA ARG A 87 11.38 -11.09 -24.04
C ARG A 87 10.16 -10.34 -23.52
N ARG A 88 9.14 -11.07 -23.11
CA ARG A 88 7.92 -10.49 -22.53
C ARG A 88 8.21 -9.81 -21.20
N ALA A 89 9.03 -10.44 -20.35
CA ALA A 89 9.43 -9.86 -19.07
C ALA A 89 10.24 -8.57 -19.27
N ASP A 90 11.18 -8.56 -20.21
CA ASP A 90 11.98 -7.37 -20.54
C ASP A 90 11.09 -6.24 -21.08
N ALA A 91 10.15 -6.57 -21.96
CA ALA A 91 9.22 -5.60 -22.53
C ALA A 91 8.28 -5.03 -21.45
N ALA A 92 7.77 -5.87 -20.56
CA ALA A 92 6.93 -5.43 -19.44
C ALA A 92 7.68 -4.47 -18.52
N ALA A 93 8.93 -4.76 -18.21
CA ALA A 93 9.76 -3.90 -17.37
C ALA A 93 10.01 -2.55 -18.06
N ALA A 94 10.44 -2.55 -19.30
CA ALA A 94 10.77 -1.34 -20.05
C ALA A 94 9.53 -0.44 -20.25
N GLN A 95 8.44 -1.02 -20.71
CA GLN A 95 7.19 -0.29 -20.94
C GLN A 95 6.53 0.14 -19.62
N GLY A 96 6.62 -0.69 -18.59
CA GLY A 96 6.12 -0.36 -17.25
C GLY A 96 6.84 0.86 -16.67
N ILE A 97 8.16 0.92 -16.77
CA ILE A 97 8.95 2.06 -16.31
C ILE A 97 8.62 3.31 -17.14
N ALA A 98 8.54 3.20 -18.46
CA ALA A 98 8.22 4.31 -19.34
C ALA A 98 6.81 4.88 -19.06
N LEU A 99 5.81 4.01 -18.90
CA LEU A 99 4.45 4.41 -18.56
C LEU A 99 4.36 5.03 -17.17
N SER A 100 5.11 4.50 -16.21
CA SER A 100 5.17 5.09 -14.87
C SER A 100 5.75 6.51 -14.89
N ALA A 101 6.81 6.75 -15.69
CA ALA A 101 7.35 8.09 -15.88
C ALA A 101 6.31 9.02 -16.49
N LEU A 102 5.56 8.56 -17.49
CA LEU A 102 4.48 9.31 -18.11
C LEU A 102 3.36 9.64 -17.10
N HIS A 103 2.94 8.66 -16.29
CA HIS A 103 1.97 8.90 -15.21
C HIS A 103 2.49 9.96 -14.23
N GLY A 104 3.76 9.91 -13.88
CA GLY A 104 4.40 10.90 -13.01
C GLY A 104 4.34 12.31 -13.58
N LEU A 105 4.63 12.48 -14.86
CA LEU A 105 4.54 13.77 -15.55
C LEU A 105 3.12 14.32 -15.56
N ILE A 106 2.15 13.48 -15.92
CA ILE A 106 0.73 13.86 -15.97
C ILE A 106 0.23 14.24 -14.58
N LEU A 107 0.54 13.43 -13.56
CA LEU A 107 0.10 13.67 -12.19
C LEU A 107 0.76 14.90 -11.58
N THR A 108 2.04 15.14 -11.87
CA THR A 108 2.71 16.38 -11.44
C THR A 108 1.95 17.59 -11.97
N ALA A 109 1.70 17.64 -13.26
CA ALA A 109 0.99 18.77 -13.89
C ALA A 109 -0.43 18.92 -13.35
N ALA A 110 -1.20 17.82 -13.33
CA ALA A 110 -2.60 17.82 -12.92
C ALA A 110 -2.76 18.16 -11.43
N CYS A 111 -1.99 17.54 -10.57
CA CYS A 111 -2.12 17.72 -9.12
C CYS A 111 -1.65 19.10 -8.68
N ILE A 112 -0.57 19.63 -9.25
CA ILE A 112 -0.13 21.01 -8.96
C ILE A 112 -1.19 22.02 -9.41
N ALA A 113 -1.79 21.82 -10.57
CA ALA A 113 -2.83 22.70 -11.10
C ALA A 113 -4.12 22.67 -10.25
N ILE A 114 -4.48 21.51 -9.70
CA ILE A 114 -5.71 21.34 -8.91
C ILE A 114 -5.56 21.86 -7.48
N MET A 115 -4.36 21.86 -6.90
CA MET A 115 -4.16 22.15 -5.47
C MET A 115 -4.72 23.48 -4.98
N PRO A 116 -4.57 24.62 -5.69
CA PRO A 116 -5.16 25.86 -5.20
C PRO A 116 -6.66 25.78 -4.99
N SER A 117 -7.38 25.24 -5.97
CA SER A 117 -8.84 25.05 -5.88
C SER A 117 -9.24 24.05 -4.82
N PHE A 118 -8.46 22.97 -4.69
CA PHE A 118 -8.70 21.90 -3.72
C PHE A 118 -8.58 22.45 -2.27
N LEU A 119 -7.51 23.16 -1.97
CA LEU A 119 -7.30 23.73 -0.63
C LEU A 119 -8.34 24.78 -0.29
N ALA A 120 -8.71 25.62 -1.26
CA ALA A 120 -9.73 26.66 -1.05
C ALA A 120 -11.11 26.11 -0.70
N ARG A 121 -11.40 24.85 -1.09
CA ARG A 121 -12.67 24.18 -0.74
C ARG A 121 -12.72 23.70 0.72
N PHE A 122 -11.57 23.39 1.31
CA PHE A 122 -11.50 22.78 2.63
C PHE A 122 -11.14 23.76 3.73
N THR A 123 -10.59 24.92 3.40
CA THR A 123 -10.20 25.93 4.38
C THR A 123 -10.26 27.32 3.77
N SER A 124 -10.56 28.31 4.61
CA SER A 124 -10.47 29.74 4.28
C SER A 124 -9.22 30.39 4.89
N ASP A 125 -8.45 29.67 5.69
CA ASP A 125 -7.23 30.16 6.32
C ASP A 125 -6.13 30.31 5.27
N SER A 126 -5.73 31.55 4.99
CA SER A 126 -4.72 31.87 3.99
C SER A 126 -3.35 31.29 4.35
N ALA A 127 -3.00 31.19 5.62
CA ALA A 127 -1.75 30.60 6.08
C ALA A 127 -1.68 29.12 5.76
N VAL A 128 -2.77 28.39 6.02
CA VAL A 128 -2.89 26.95 5.70
C VAL A 128 -2.81 26.72 4.20
N ILE A 129 -3.52 27.52 3.40
CA ILE A 129 -3.49 27.42 1.93
C ILE A 129 -2.08 27.65 1.40
N GLN A 130 -1.38 28.69 1.89
CA GLN A 130 -0.04 29.01 1.46
C GLN A 130 0.96 27.90 1.81
N MET A 131 0.91 27.38 3.04
CA MET A 131 1.75 26.26 3.46
C MET A 131 1.45 24.99 2.66
N GLY A 132 0.18 24.69 2.41
CA GLY A 132 -0.23 23.55 1.58
C GLY A 132 0.29 23.65 0.16
N LEU A 133 0.27 24.84 -0.44
CA LEU A 133 0.80 25.07 -1.79
C LEU A 133 2.33 24.98 -1.82
N GLN A 134 3.02 25.47 -0.80
CA GLN A 134 4.48 25.33 -0.68
C GLN A 134 4.89 23.85 -0.58
N TYR A 135 4.21 23.11 0.28
CA TYR A 135 4.49 21.69 0.48
C TYR A 135 4.19 20.89 -0.79
N SER A 136 2.99 21.02 -1.34
CA SER A 136 2.54 20.25 -2.49
C SER A 136 3.31 20.58 -3.77
N GLY A 137 3.68 21.84 -3.97
CA GLY A 137 4.48 22.26 -5.12
C GLY A 137 5.83 21.55 -5.17
N ILE A 138 6.48 21.39 -4.03
CA ILE A 138 7.75 20.67 -3.93
C ILE A 138 7.49 19.15 -3.97
N ALA A 139 6.60 18.64 -3.12
CA ALA A 139 6.35 17.20 -3.00
C ALA A 139 5.89 16.58 -4.33
N PHE A 140 4.98 17.23 -5.04
CA PHE A 140 4.46 16.72 -6.32
C PHE A 140 5.45 16.83 -7.46
N SER A 141 6.42 17.73 -7.36
CA SER A 141 7.52 17.81 -8.33
C SER A 141 8.40 16.57 -8.35
N PHE A 142 8.40 15.79 -7.27
CA PHE A 142 9.10 14.50 -7.19
C PHE A 142 8.24 13.32 -7.66
N SER A 143 7.04 13.52 -8.20
CA SER A 143 6.14 12.43 -8.59
C SER A 143 6.76 11.49 -9.62
N VAL A 144 7.50 12.00 -10.60
CA VAL A 144 8.21 11.16 -11.58
C VAL A 144 9.22 10.26 -10.89
N ILE A 145 9.99 10.80 -9.94
CA ILE A 145 11.00 10.06 -9.18
C ILE A 145 10.34 8.99 -8.33
N ILE A 146 9.22 9.29 -7.68
CA ILE A 146 8.43 8.33 -6.91
C ILE A 146 7.93 7.20 -7.82
N MET A 147 7.37 7.55 -8.97
CA MET A 147 6.89 6.57 -9.96
C MET A 147 8.00 5.65 -10.44
N LEU A 148 9.16 6.21 -10.79
CA LEU A 148 10.31 5.43 -11.21
C LEU A 148 10.84 4.53 -10.08
N GLY A 149 10.95 5.06 -8.88
CA GLY A 149 11.40 4.30 -7.71
C GLY A 149 10.50 3.11 -7.43
N LEU A 150 9.19 3.30 -7.47
CA LEU A 150 8.22 2.22 -7.27
C LEU A 150 8.20 1.21 -8.42
N SER A 151 8.45 1.65 -9.65
CA SER A 151 8.61 0.74 -10.78
C SER A 151 9.82 -0.17 -10.63
N PHE A 152 10.96 0.36 -10.21
CA PHE A 152 12.15 -0.45 -9.91
C PHE A 152 11.94 -1.36 -8.72
N GLU A 153 11.24 -0.88 -7.68
CA GLU A 153 10.85 -1.73 -6.56
C GLU A 153 10.10 -2.97 -7.04
N LYS A 154 9.10 -2.78 -7.87
CA LYS A 154 8.30 -3.90 -8.40
C LYS A 154 9.09 -4.79 -9.34
N LEU A 155 10.02 -4.24 -10.10
CA LEU A 155 10.93 -5.02 -10.93
C LEU A 155 11.82 -5.93 -10.07
N PHE A 156 12.47 -5.39 -9.04
CA PHE A 156 13.33 -6.19 -8.17
C PHE A 156 12.55 -7.23 -7.36
N GLN A 157 11.34 -6.89 -6.92
CA GLN A 157 10.44 -7.86 -6.30
C GLN A 157 10.07 -9.00 -7.25
N ALA A 158 9.75 -8.67 -8.50
CA ALA A 158 9.37 -9.67 -9.51
C ALA A 158 10.49 -10.68 -9.80
N VAL A 159 11.74 -10.27 -9.70
CA VAL A 159 12.90 -11.15 -9.88
C VAL A 159 13.38 -11.78 -8.55
N GLY A 160 12.67 -11.56 -7.47
CA GLY A 160 12.97 -12.17 -6.18
C GLY A 160 14.08 -11.49 -5.38
N ARG A 161 14.49 -10.27 -5.72
CA ARG A 161 15.57 -9.53 -5.05
C ARG A 161 15.03 -8.62 -3.94
N MET A 162 14.38 -9.21 -2.94
CA MET A 162 13.74 -8.45 -1.86
C MET A 162 14.73 -7.70 -0.97
N LYS A 163 15.97 -8.21 -0.81
CA LYS A 163 17.00 -7.53 -0.02
C LYS A 163 17.42 -6.20 -0.66
N ILE A 164 17.45 -6.12 -1.99
CA ILE A 164 17.74 -4.88 -2.71
C ILE A 164 16.62 -3.87 -2.45
N THR A 165 15.37 -4.30 -2.56
CA THR A 165 14.20 -3.47 -2.25
C THR A 165 14.28 -2.94 -0.82
N MET A 166 14.56 -3.80 0.15
CA MET A 166 14.73 -3.42 1.55
C MET A 166 15.84 -2.36 1.71
N ALA A 167 17.01 -2.61 1.12
CA ALA A 167 18.14 -1.68 1.22
C ALA A 167 17.81 -0.30 0.64
N ALA A 168 17.14 -0.25 -0.51
CA ALA A 168 16.73 0.99 -1.15
C ALA A 168 15.72 1.77 -0.32
N LEU A 169 14.70 1.10 0.19
CA LEU A 169 13.69 1.72 1.04
C LEU A 169 14.26 2.21 2.37
N LEU A 170 15.12 1.41 3.00
CA LEU A 170 15.79 1.81 4.26
C LEU A 170 16.69 3.03 4.05
N ALA A 171 17.45 3.07 2.96
CA ALA A 171 18.31 4.21 2.64
C ALA A 171 17.49 5.50 2.50
N GLY A 172 16.39 5.45 1.77
CA GLY A 172 15.50 6.59 1.59
C GLY A 172 14.84 7.06 2.88
N CYS A 173 14.34 6.13 3.68
CA CYS A 173 13.70 6.45 4.96
C CYS A 173 14.69 7.04 5.97
N ILE A 174 15.88 6.46 6.10
CA ILE A 174 16.92 6.97 7.00
C ILE A 174 17.37 8.37 6.58
N ALA A 175 17.58 8.60 5.28
CA ALA A 175 17.93 9.92 4.76
C ALA A 175 16.85 10.94 5.08
N ASN A 176 15.58 10.59 4.93
CA ASN A 176 14.46 11.45 5.26
C ASN A 176 14.43 11.81 6.75
N ILE A 177 14.59 10.83 7.63
CA ILE A 177 14.62 11.05 9.09
C ILE A 177 15.74 12.01 9.49
N ILE A 178 16.92 11.88 8.87
CA ILE A 178 18.05 12.76 9.15
C ILE A 178 17.82 14.15 8.58
N LEU A 179 17.32 14.25 7.35
CA LEU A 179 17.16 15.53 6.65
C LEU A 179 15.97 16.36 7.15
N ASP A 180 14.93 15.74 7.68
CA ASP A 180 13.76 16.45 8.19
C ASP A 180 14.15 17.57 9.18
N PRO A 181 14.81 17.30 10.32
CA PRO A 181 15.16 18.37 11.25
C PRO A 181 16.18 19.36 10.66
N LEU A 182 17.07 18.91 9.78
CA LEU A 182 18.09 19.77 9.17
C LEU A 182 17.47 20.78 8.21
N LEU A 183 16.50 20.40 7.42
CA LEU A 183 15.88 21.26 6.42
C LEU A 183 14.66 22.03 6.95
N ILE A 184 13.98 21.50 7.95
CA ILE A 184 12.84 22.19 8.57
C ILE A 184 13.32 23.33 9.46
N PHE A 185 14.28 23.05 10.38
CA PHE A 185 14.70 23.97 11.42
C PHE A 185 15.99 24.72 11.10
N GLY A 186 16.79 24.25 10.15
CA GLY A 186 17.98 24.93 9.67
C GLY A 186 19.12 25.11 10.67
N PRO A 187 19.51 24.08 11.47
CA PRO A 187 20.63 24.21 12.40
C PRO A 187 21.95 24.33 11.65
N GLY A 188 22.83 25.21 12.16
CA GLY A 188 24.17 25.40 11.58
C GLY A 188 24.14 25.98 10.16
N PRO A 189 24.85 25.36 9.20
CA PRO A 189 24.93 25.85 7.83
C PRO A 189 23.69 25.55 6.97
N PHE A 190 22.68 24.80 7.50
CA PHE A 190 21.51 24.44 6.74
C PHE A 190 20.47 25.54 6.71
N PRO A 191 19.76 25.74 5.58
CA PRO A 191 18.69 26.72 5.51
C PRO A 191 17.44 26.26 6.29
N GLU A 192 16.78 27.21 6.97
CA GLU A 192 15.49 26.99 7.61
C GLU A 192 14.38 27.13 6.58
N LEU A 193 13.82 26.01 6.11
CA LEU A 193 12.82 25.98 5.04
C LEU A 193 11.39 25.72 5.55
N GLY A 194 11.23 25.36 6.82
CA GLY A 194 9.92 25.04 7.37
C GLY A 194 9.26 23.86 6.68
N ILE A 195 7.98 24.02 6.32
CA ILE A 195 7.20 22.95 5.66
C ILE A 195 7.77 22.58 4.27
N SER A 196 8.38 23.53 3.58
CA SER A 196 9.09 23.27 2.33
C SER A 196 10.27 22.34 2.55
N GLY A 197 10.94 22.45 3.70
CA GLY A 197 12.02 21.54 4.10
C GLY A 197 11.54 20.11 4.30
N ALA A 198 10.36 19.92 4.87
CA ALA A 198 9.76 18.59 5.02
C ALA A 198 9.50 17.94 3.65
N ALA A 199 8.93 18.68 2.72
CA ALA A 199 8.69 18.20 1.35
C ALA A 199 10.00 17.86 0.63
N LEU A 200 11.00 18.72 0.77
CA LEU A 200 12.31 18.52 0.14
C LEU A 200 13.04 17.32 0.73
N ALA A 201 12.99 17.13 2.05
CA ALA A 201 13.59 15.98 2.72
C ALA A 201 12.98 14.66 2.22
N THR A 202 11.66 14.61 2.08
CA THR A 202 10.96 13.44 1.51
C THR A 202 11.39 13.21 0.05
N GLY A 203 11.46 14.28 -0.75
CA GLY A 203 11.90 14.18 -2.14
C GLY A 203 13.34 13.69 -2.29
N ILE A 204 14.25 14.17 -1.48
CA ILE A 204 15.65 13.72 -1.47
C ILE A 204 15.75 12.25 -1.06
N GLY A 205 14.95 11.82 -0.07
CA GLY A 205 14.85 10.41 0.30
C GLY A 205 14.42 9.53 -0.87
N GLN A 206 13.44 9.98 -1.65
CA GLN A 206 12.98 9.26 -2.85
C GLN A 206 14.06 9.22 -3.95
N VAL A 207 14.80 10.30 -4.14
CA VAL A 207 15.95 10.34 -5.06
C VAL A 207 17.01 9.31 -4.65
N LEU A 208 17.32 9.24 -3.36
CA LEU A 208 18.30 8.27 -2.86
C LEU A 208 17.82 6.83 -3.05
N THR A 209 16.54 6.56 -2.79
CA THR A 209 15.94 5.24 -3.05
C THR A 209 16.11 4.85 -4.52
N LEU A 210 15.77 5.75 -5.43
CA LEU A 210 15.95 5.51 -6.87
C LEU A 210 17.42 5.30 -7.24
N ALA A 211 18.31 6.09 -6.66
CA ALA A 211 19.75 5.95 -6.90
C ALA A 211 20.28 4.58 -6.47
N VAL A 212 19.81 4.05 -5.34
CA VAL A 212 20.16 2.70 -4.88
C VAL A 212 19.65 1.64 -5.87
N TYR A 213 18.44 1.77 -6.37
CA TYR A 213 17.92 0.84 -7.39
C TYR A 213 18.74 0.88 -8.68
N LEU A 214 19.08 2.07 -9.16
CA LEU A 214 19.89 2.21 -10.38
C LEU A 214 21.30 1.64 -10.21
N ALA A 215 21.91 1.88 -9.04
CA ALA A 215 23.22 1.28 -8.72
C ALA A 215 23.12 -0.24 -8.65
N ALA A 216 22.11 -0.79 -7.98
CA ALA A 216 21.90 -2.22 -7.89
C ALA A 216 21.65 -2.85 -9.26
N TYR A 217 20.89 -2.19 -10.12
CA TYR A 217 20.66 -2.67 -11.48
C TYR A 217 21.96 -2.82 -12.29
N ARG A 218 22.90 -1.88 -12.10
CA ARG A 218 24.21 -1.93 -12.78
C ARG A 218 25.17 -2.92 -12.14
N LEU A 219 25.19 -3.01 -10.81
CA LEU A 219 26.18 -3.79 -10.07
C LEU A 219 25.81 -5.26 -9.94
N PHE A 220 24.52 -5.58 -9.86
CA PHE A 220 24.03 -6.93 -9.64
C PHE A 220 23.28 -7.43 -10.88
N PRO A 221 23.66 -8.60 -11.42
CA PRO A 221 22.94 -9.15 -12.57
C PRO A 221 21.56 -9.64 -12.16
N ILE A 222 20.54 -9.23 -12.90
CA ILE A 222 19.17 -9.73 -12.76
C ILE A 222 18.70 -10.30 -14.12
N PRO A 223 17.72 -11.21 -14.13
CA PRO A 223 17.29 -11.87 -15.34
C PRO A 223 16.57 -10.95 -16.33
N VAL A 224 16.08 -9.79 -15.89
CA VAL A 224 15.40 -8.81 -16.73
C VAL A 224 16.39 -7.74 -17.18
N ARG A 225 16.35 -7.41 -18.46
CA ARG A 225 17.20 -6.38 -19.07
C ARG A 225 16.35 -5.26 -19.67
N LEU A 226 16.68 -4.02 -19.32
CA LEU A 226 16.05 -2.83 -19.89
C LEU A 226 16.75 -2.49 -21.21
N ARG A 227 16.04 -2.68 -22.33
CA ARG A 227 16.57 -2.44 -23.68
C ARG A 227 15.71 -1.41 -24.40
N ARG A 228 16.35 -0.56 -25.21
CA ARG A 228 15.62 0.42 -26.03
C ARG A 228 14.67 -0.25 -27.04
N SER A 229 15.02 -1.41 -27.56
CA SER A 229 14.16 -2.18 -28.46
C SER A 229 12.84 -2.61 -27.83
N CYS A 230 12.80 -2.74 -26.48
CA CYS A 230 11.60 -3.11 -25.73
C CYS A 230 10.65 -1.93 -25.49
N LEU A 231 11.08 -0.71 -25.78
CA LEU A 231 10.25 0.50 -25.62
C LEU A 231 9.22 0.68 -26.74
N LYS A 232 9.32 -0.09 -27.80
CA LYS A 232 8.33 -0.06 -28.89
C LYS A 232 6.96 -0.45 -28.31
N PRO A 233 5.93 0.41 -28.46
CA PRO A 233 4.61 0.12 -27.91
C PRO A 233 4.05 -1.21 -28.40
N ASP A 234 3.63 -2.04 -27.43
CA ASP A 234 2.98 -3.32 -27.66
C ASP A 234 1.58 -3.25 -27.04
N GLY A 235 0.58 -3.09 -27.88
CA GLY A 235 -0.81 -2.90 -27.44
C GLY A 235 -1.32 -4.00 -26.52
N PRO A 236 -1.19 -5.29 -26.86
CA PRO A 236 -1.61 -6.39 -25.98
C PRO A 236 -0.89 -6.39 -24.63
N LEU A 237 0.40 -6.10 -24.59
CA LEU A 237 1.18 -6.03 -23.35
C LEU A 237 0.73 -4.87 -22.47
N ILE A 238 0.59 -3.68 -23.04
CA ILE A 238 0.11 -2.48 -22.33
C ILE A 238 -1.27 -2.73 -21.74
N ARG A 239 -2.17 -3.32 -22.54
CA ARG A 239 -3.51 -3.69 -22.09
C ARG A 239 -3.45 -4.61 -20.87
N ARG A 240 -2.53 -5.55 -20.85
CA ARG A 240 -2.35 -6.49 -19.75
C ARG A 240 -1.81 -5.82 -18.50
N LEU A 241 -0.86 -4.88 -18.63
CA LEU A 241 -0.34 -4.09 -17.52
C LEU A 241 -1.47 -3.30 -16.85
N TYR A 242 -2.32 -2.65 -17.62
CA TYR A 242 -3.46 -1.89 -17.08
C TYR A 242 -4.59 -2.79 -16.57
N ALA A 243 -4.78 -3.98 -17.14
CA ALA A 243 -5.80 -4.92 -16.68
C ALA A 243 -5.56 -5.40 -15.23
N VAL A 244 -4.32 -5.44 -14.79
CA VAL A 244 -3.96 -5.71 -13.39
C VAL A 244 -3.74 -4.41 -12.61
N GLY A 245 -3.09 -3.44 -13.23
CA GLY A 245 -2.72 -2.18 -12.58
C GLY A 245 -3.90 -1.33 -12.18
N VAL A 246 -4.89 -1.14 -13.05
CA VAL A 246 -6.07 -0.32 -12.74
C VAL A 246 -6.89 -0.90 -11.59
N PRO A 247 -7.24 -2.21 -11.58
CA PRO A 247 -7.87 -2.80 -10.39
C PRO A 247 -7.05 -2.65 -9.12
N ALA A 248 -5.73 -2.78 -9.18
CA ALA A 248 -4.86 -2.60 -8.02
C ALA A 248 -4.89 -1.16 -7.50
N ILE A 249 -4.92 -0.16 -8.39
CA ILE A 249 -5.08 1.25 -8.02
C ILE A 249 -6.41 1.45 -7.29
N LEU A 250 -7.49 0.89 -7.82
CA LEU A 250 -8.82 0.98 -7.20
C LEU A 250 -8.85 0.28 -5.84
N ASN A 251 -8.20 -0.87 -5.69
CA ASN A 251 -8.08 -1.55 -4.40
C ASN A 251 -7.43 -0.66 -3.33
N LEU A 252 -6.44 0.14 -3.72
CA LEU A 252 -5.76 1.07 -2.81
C LEU A 252 -6.58 2.33 -2.52
N ALA A 253 -7.49 2.72 -3.41
CA ALA A 253 -8.33 3.90 -3.26
C ALA A 253 -9.63 3.63 -2.48
N LEU A 254 -10.17 2.42 -2.54
CA LEU A 254 -11.44 2.06 -1.90
C LEU A 254 -11.48 2.28 -0.39
N PRO A 255 -10.43 1.97 0.40
CA PRO A 255 -10.45 2.24 1.84
C PRO A 255 -10.70 3.71 2.19
N SER A 256 -10.19 4.65 1.41
CA SER A 256 -10.42 6.08 1.63
C SER A 256 -11.89 6.47 1.43
N LEU A 257 -12.54 5.90 0.43
CA LEU A 257 -13.98 6.08 0.21
C LEU A 257 -14.78 5.54 1.39
N LEU A 258 -14.45 4.36 1.87
CA LEU A 258 -15.10 3.75 3.02
C LEU A 258 -14.98 4.62 4.27
N ILE A 259 -13.79 5.12 4.57
CA ILE A 259 -13.54 6.00 5.72
C ILE A 259 -14.41 7.26 5.63
N SER A 260 -14.48 7.88 4.45
CA SER A 260 -15.30 9.08 4.23
C SER A 260 -16.78 8.84 4.49
N VAL A 261 -17.32 7.73 4.00
CA VAL A 261 -18.74 7.39 4.21
C VAL A 261 -19.02 7.06 5.67
N LEU A 262 -18.15 6.29 6.32
CA LEU A 262 -18.33 5.95 7.73
C LEU A 262 -18.19 7.17 8.65
N ASN A 263 -17.30 8.10 8.34
CA ASN A 263 -17.21 9.37 9.05
C ASN A 263 -18.53 10.14 8.96
N GLY A 264 -19.14 10.16 7.80
CA GLY A 264 -20.45 10.79 7.59
C GLY A 264 -21.55 10.15 8.44
N LEU A 265 -21.58 8.82 8.52
CA LEU A 265 -22.54 8.09 9.36
C LEU A 265 -22.34 8.37 10.85
N LEU A 266 -21.09 8.38 11.31
CA LEU A 266 -20.76 8.51 12.72
C LEU A 266 -20.84 9.95 13.23
N SER A 267 -20.57 10.95 12.38
CA SER A 267 -20.58 12.36 12.76
C SER A 267 -21.95 12.85 13.22
N VAL A 268 -23.02 12.21 12.76
CA VAL A 268 -24.41 12.51 13.19
C VAL A 268 -24.59 12.23 14.67
N TYR A 269 -23.89 11.25 15.24
CA TYR A 269 -24.02 10.87 16.65
C TYR A 269 -23.12 11.69 17.55
N SER A 270 -21.82 11.70 17.29
CA SER A 270 -20.87 12.51 18.04
C SER A 270 -19.50 12.50 17.37
N GLN A 271 -18.70 13.55 17.63
CA GLN A 271 -17.33 13.65 17.16
C GLN A 271 -16.42 12.55 17.76
N SER A 272 -16.74 12.04 18.96
CA SER A 272 -15.96 10.99 19.58
C SER A 272 -15.98 9.68 18.78
N TYR A 273 -17.07 9.36 18.11
CA TYR A 273 -17.15 8.17 17.23
C TYR A 273 -16.27 8.32 15.98
N VAL A 274 -16.23 9.52 15.41
CA VAL A 274 -15.31 9.81 14.29
C VAL A 274 -13.85 9.67 14.74
N THR A 275 -13.53 10.16 15.93
CA THR A 275 -12.20 10.02 16.55
C THR A 275 -11.85 8.55 16.75
N ILE A 276 -12.77 7.74 17.26
CA ILE A 276 -12.57 6.29 17.44
C ILE A 276 -12.26 5.60 16.11
N LEU A 277 -13.03 5.91 15.06
CA LEU A 277 -12.78 5.35 13.73
C LEU A 277 -11.40 5.72 13.20
N GLY A 278 -11.01 6.98 13.36
CA GLY A 278 -9.67 7.45 12.95
C GLY A 278 -8.55 6.73 13.69
N ILE A 279 -8.68 6.54 14.99
CA ILE A 279 -7.70 5.79 15.81
C ILE A 279 -7.66 4.33 15.36
N TYR A 280 -8.81 3.72 15.15
CA TYR A 280 -8.88 2.34 14.64
C TYR A 280 -8.09 2.17 13.35
N TYR A 281 -8.25 3.07 12.38
CA TYR A 281 -7.52 2.96 11.12
C TYR A 281 -6.02 3.14 11.27
N LYS A 282 -5.56 3.96 12.21
CA LYS A 282 -4.13 4.06 12.55
C LYS A 282 -3.61 2.74 13.13
N LEU A 283 -4.35 2.16 14.08
CA LEU A 283 -4.01 0.86 14.66
C LEU A 283 -4.06 -0.25 13.62
N GLN A 284 -5.05 -0.25 12.75
CA GLN A 284 -5.19 -1.23 11.66
C GLN A 284 -3.95 -1.26 10.76
N THR A 285 -3.38 -0.11 10.44
CA THR A 285 -2.18 -0.02 9.62
C THR A 285 -1.05 -0.87 10.20
N PHE A 286 -0.83 -0.79 11.52
CA PHE A 286 0.20 -1.58 12.20
C PHE A 286 -0.20 -3.04 12.38
N LEU A 287 -1.47 -3.32 12.67
CA LEU A 287 -1.95 -4.68 12.88
C LEU A 287 -1.90 -5.54 11.60
N TYR A 288 -2.22 -4.95 10.46
CA TYR A 288 -2.19 -5.63 9.17
C TYR A 288 -0.84 -5.57 8.47
N LEU A 289 0.11 -4.78 8.97
CA LEU A 289 1.41 -4.58 8.32
C LEU A 289 2.17 -5.89 8.08
N PRO A 290 2.33 -6.80 9.05
CA PRO A 290 3.05 -8.05 8.79
C PRO A 290 2.35 -8.93 7.74
N ALA A 291 1.02 -8.99 7.77
CA ALA A 291 0.26 -9.75 6.78
C ALA A 291 0.43 -9.16 5.38
N SER A 292 0.42 -7.84 5.25
CA SER A 292 0.66 -7.15 3.98
C SER A 292 2.07 -7.42 3.45
N GLY A 293 3.07 -7.48 4.32
CA GLY A 293 4.44 -7.83 3.94
C GLY A 293 4.55 -9.25 3.40
N VAL A 294 3.87 -10.19 4.01
CA VAL A 294 3.81 -11.59 3.53
C VAL A 294 3.17 -11.66 2.15
N VAL A 295 2.09 -10.90 1.93
CA VAL A 295 1.41 -10.84 0.62
C VAL A 295 2.31 -10.22 -0.44
N GLN A 296 3.09 -9.20 -0.11
CA GLN A 296 4.07 -8.63 -1.05
C GLN A 296 5.12 -9.66 -1.46
N GLY A 297 5.56 -10.50 -0.55
CA GLY A 297 6.46 -11.62 -0.84
C GLY A 297 5.80 -12.70 -1.69
N LEU A 298 4.52 -12.95 -1.46
CA LEU A 298 3.74 -13.96 -2.19
C LEU A 298 3.57 -13.62 -3.67
N ARG A 299 3.25 -12.38 -4.01
CA ARG A 299 2.88 -11.99 -5.38
C ARG A 299 3.85 -12.47 -6.45
N PRO A 300 5.16 -12.15 -6.38
CA PRO A 300 6.10 -12.63 -7.39
C PRO A 300 6.28 -14.15 -7.37
N LEU A 301 6.25 -14.77 -6.20
CA LEU A 301 6.39 -16.23 -6.08
C LEU A 301 5.23 -16.96 -6.74
N ILE A 302 4.01 -16.53 -6.49
CA ILE A 302 2.83 -17.18 -7.05
C ILE A 302 2.74 -16.95 -8.57
N GLY A 303 3.08 -15.75 -9.04
CA GLY A 303 3.13 -15.45 -10.46
C GLY A 303 4.19 -16.24 -11.20
N TYR A 304 5.38 -16.33 -10.64
CA TYR A 304 6.48 -17.11 -11.21
C TYR A 304 6.13 -18.60 -11.33
N ASN A 305 5.64 -19.20 -10.23
CA ASN A 305 5.29 -20.62 -10.23
C ASN A 305 4.10 -20.93 -11.15
N TYR A 306 3.14 -20.01 -11.24
CA TYR A 306 2.03 -20.13 -12.19
C TYR A 306 2.54 -20.12 -13.64
N GLY A 307 3.41 -19.18 -13.97
CA GLY A 307 4.04 -19.11 -15.31
C GLY A 307 4.87 -20.34 -15.65
N ALA A 308 5.52 -20.92 -14.65
CA ALA A 308 6.33 -22.13 -14.80
C ALA A 308 5.49 -23.43 -14.89
N GLY A 309 4.16 -23.32 -14.74
CA GLY A 309 3.29 -24.51 -14.74
C GLY A 309 3.30 -25.31 -13.46
N GLU A 310 3.91 -24.78 -12.39
CA GLU A 310 4.04 -25.45 -11.09
C GLU A 310 2.78 -25.21 -10.22
N HIS A 311 1.65 -25.76 -10.67
CA HIS A 311 0.35 -25.52 -10.00
C HIS A 311 0.29 -26.07 -8.58
N GLY A 312 0.98 -27.15 -8.27
CA GLY A 312 1.12 -27.67 -6.92
C GLY A 312 1.79 -26.67 -5.98
N ARG A 313 2.84 -25.99 -6.45
CA ARG A 313 3.53 -24.95 -5.68
C ARG A 313 2.67 -23.70 -5.50
N VAL A 314 1.88 -23.32 -6.51
CA VAL A 314 0.91 -22.22 -6.40
C VAL A 314 -0.05 -22.50 -5.24
N ARG A 315 -0.58 -23.70 -5.14
CA ARG A 315 -1.46 -24.10 -4.03
C ARG A 315 -0.74 -24.08 -2.68
N GLN A 316 0.48 -24.61 -2.63
CA GLN A 316 1.28 -24.61 -1.40
C GLN A 316 1.62 -23.20 -0.93
N LEU A 317 1.96 -22.29 -1.85
CA LEU A 317 2.24 -20.89 -1.56
C LEU A 317 0.99 -20.18 -1.02
N TYR A 318 -0.14 -20.40 -1.63
CA TYR A 318 -1.42 -19.84 -1.15
C TYR A 318 -1.72 -20.33 0.27
N ASN A 319 -1.64 -21.63 0.50
CA ASN A 319 -1.93 -22.22 1.81
C ASN A 319 -0.94 -21.74 2.88
N ALA A 320 0.35 -21.67 2.56
CA ALA A 320 1.37 -21.18 3.49
C ALA A 320 1.15 -19.71 3.85
N THR A 321 0.80 -18.88 2.87
CA THR A 321 0.48 -17.46 3.08
C THR A 321 -0.78 -17.31 3.91
N LEU A 322 -1.80 -18.11 3.64
CA LEU A 322 -3.05 -18.10 4.40
C LEU A 322 -2.80 -18.47 5.87
N CYS A 323 -1.99 -19.50 6.13
CA CYS A 323 -1.60 -19.89 7.49
C CYS A 323 -0.79 -18.78 8.18
N ALA A 324 0.20 -18.21 7.51
CA ALA A 324 1.01 -17.14 8.07
C ALA A 324 0.18 -15.89 8.40
N SER A 325 -0.67 -15.47 7.47
CA SER A 325 -1.58 -14.34 7.67
C SER A 325 -2.60 -14.64 8.78
N GLY A 326 -3.10 -15.87 8.83
CA GLY A 326 -4.01 -16.31 9.89
C GLY A 326 -3.38 -16.24 11.27
N ILE A 327 -2.14 -16.68 11.42
CA ILE A 327 -1.38 -16.58 12.69
C ILE A 327 -1.17 -15.11 13.06
N ILE A 328 -0.76 -14.27 12.13
CA ILE A 328 -0.55 -12.84 12.35
C ILE A 328 -1.85 -12.18 12.81
N MET A 329 -2.95 -12.46 12.14
CA MET A 329 -4.24 -11.86 12.49
C MET A 329 -4.82 -12.45 13.79
N ALA A 330 -4.53 -13.70 14.13
CA ALA A 330 -4.88 -14.27 15.43
C ALA A 330 -4.13 -13.55 16.57
N LEU A 331 -2.84 -13.25 16.39
CA LEU A 331 -2.06 -12.47 17.32
C LEU A 331 -2.60 -11.04 17.43
N GLY A 332 -2.97 -10.42 16.32
CA GLY A 332 -3.60 -9.10 16.29
C GLY A 332 -4.93 -9.08 17.04
N THR A 333 -5.74 -10.11 16.89
CA THR A 333 -7.00 -10.27 17.63
C THR A 333 -6.73 -10.39 19.13
N ALA A 334 -5.76 -11.21 19.54
CA ALA A 334 -5.39 -11.36 20.94
C ALA A 334 -4.92 -10.03 21.55
N VAL A 335 -4.09 -9.29 20.84
CA VAL A 335 -3.62 -7.96 21.26
C VAL A 335 -4.80 -7.02 21.44
N CYS A 336 -5.72 -6.98 20.50
CA CYS A 336 -6.90 -6.10 20.59
C CYS A 336 -7.85 -6.49 21.73
N LEU A 337 -8.04 -7.78 21.98
CA LEU A 337 -8.89 -8.24 23.07
C LEU A 337 -8.29 -7.98 24.45
N LEU A 338 -6.98 -8.17 24.61
CA LEU A 338 -6.29 -8.03 25.90
C LEU A 338 -5.95 -6.57 26.23
N TRP A 339 -5.59 -5.75 25.22
CA TRP A 339 -5.09 -4.40 25.42
C TRP A 339 -5.87 -3.34 24.63
N ALA A 340 -7.18 -3.52 24.44
CA ALA A 340 -7.99 -2.59 23.67
C ALA A 340 -7.93 -1.15 24.21
N GLU A 341 -8.15 -0.96 25.50
CA GLU A 341 -8.13 0.36 26.13
C GLU A 341 -6.73 0.99 26.16
N PRO A 342 -5.65 0.26 26.55
CA PRO A 342 -4.30 0.78 26.43
C PRO A 342 -3.91 1.19 25.01
N LEU A 343 -4.35 0.48 23.99
CA LEU A 343 -4.10 0.85 22.59
C LEU A 343 -4.82 2.15 22.23
N MET A 344 -6.06 2.30 22.65
CA MET A 344 -6.81 3.53 22.43
C MET A 344 -6.18 4.71 23.17
N SER A 345 -5.67 4.50 24.38
CA SER A 345 -5.06 5.55 25.20
C SER A 345 -3.75 6.09 24.62
N LEU A 346 -3.13 5.39 23.69
CA LEU A 346 -1.97 5.92 22.93
C LEU A 346 -2.31 7.14 22.08
N PHE A 347 -3.58 7.31 21.70
CA PHE A 347 -4.02 8.33 20.75
C PHE A 347 -4.98 9.35 21.34
N THR A 348 -5.57 9.08 22.49
CA THR A 348 -6.54 9.99 23.14
C THR A 348 -6.44 9.88 24.66
N ASP A 349 -6.59 11.03 25.35
CA ASP A 349 -6.59 11.12 26.80
C ASP A 349 -8.00 11.17 27.40
N GLN A 350 -9.04 11.24 26.56
CA GLN A 350 -10.43 11.32 27.01
C GLN A 350 -10.90 9.96 27.53
N PRO A 351 -11.19 9.81 28.85
CA PRO A 351 -11.55 8.50 29.40
C PRO A 351 -12.78 7.85 28.75
N ALA A 352 -13.79 8.65 28.42
CA ALA A 352 -15.00 8.17 27.76
C ALA A 352 -14.70 7.63 26.36
N THR A 353 -13.85 8.33 25.61
CA THR A 353 -13.41 7.90 24.26
C THR A 353 -12.56 6.64 24.33
N VAL A 354 -11.67 6.52 25.31
CA VAL A 354 -10.85 5.32 25.52
C VAL A 354 -11.75 4.11 25.80
N GLN A 355 -12.74 4.25 26.66
CA GLN A 355 -13.66 3.17 27.01
C GLN A 355 -14.53 2.76 25.82
N ALA A 356 -15.13 3.71 25.13
CA ALA A 356 -15.97 3.46 23.97
C ALA A 356 -15.14 2.88 22.79
N GLY A 357 -13.94 3.41 22.61
CA GLY A 357 -13.00 2.92 21.57
C GLY A 357 -12.48 1.53 21.86
N GLY A 358 -12.22 1.22 23.14
CA GLY A 358 -11.84 -0.13 23.54
C GLY A 358 -12.93 -1.15 23.23
N ALA A 359 -14.19 -0.82 23.52
CA ALA A 359 -15.33 -1.64 23.17
C ALA A 359 -15.45 -1.82 21.64
N ALA A 360 -15.29 -0.72 20.89
CA ALA A 360 -15.29 -0.76 19.42
C ALA A 360 -14.21 -1.68 18.86
N LEU A 361 -12.99 -1.56 19.37
CA LEU A 361 -11.86 -2.36 18.91
C LEU A 361 -12.06 -3.86 19.18
N ARG A 362 -12.64 -4.22 20.34
CA ARG A 362 -12.97 -5.61 20.67
C ARG A 362 -14.03 -6.18 19.73
N ILE A 363 -14.99 -5.39 19.31
CA ILE A 363 -16.02 -5.82 18.34
C ILE A 363 -15.38 -5.98 16.94
N ILE A 364 -14.64 -4.99 16.48
CA ILE A 364 -14.04 -4.99 15.14
C ILE A 364 -13.06 -6.13 14.98
N CYS A 365 -12.21 -6.40 15.98
CA CYS A 365 -11.18 -7.44 15.89
C CYS A 365 -11.73 -8.86 15.73
N GLY A 366 -13.01 -9.07 15.98
CA GLY A 366 -13.67 -10.35 15.72
C GLY A 366 -13.61 -10.80 14.26
N GLY A 367 -13.41 -9.87 13.33
CA GLY A 367 -13.25 -10.17 11.91
C GLY A 367 -11.79 -10.34 11.44
N PHE A 368 -10.81 -10.06 12.28
CA PHE A 368 -9.41 -10.03 11.85
C PHE A 368 -8.90 -11.39 11.35
N LEU A 369 -9.16 -12.45 12.12
CA LEU A 369 -8.67 -13.79 11.73
C LEU A 369 -9.24 -14.22 10.39
N ILE A 370 -10.55 -14.04 10.19
CA ILE A 370 -11.20 -14.44 8.94
C ILE A 370 -10.79 -13.55 7.76
N SER A 371 -10.38 -12.31 8.01
CA SER A 371 -9.92 -11.40 6.97
C SER A 371 -8.63 -11.87 6.28
N ALA A 372 -7.88 -12.78 6.91
CA ALA A 372 -6.69 -13.39 6.31
C ALA A 372 -7.05 -14.07 4.97
N VAL A 373 -8.24 -14.64 4.85
CA VAL A 373 -8.71 -15.26 3.59
C VAL A 373 -8.83 -14.21 2.49
N SER A 374 -9.46 -13.08 2.77
CA SER A 374 -9.64 -11.99 1.78
C SER A 374 -8.32 -11.36 1.38
N VAL A 375 -7.45 -11.06 2.35
CA VAL A 375 -6.14 -10.43 2.12
C VAL A 375 -5.25 -11.35 1.27
N THR A 376 -5.17 -12.62 1.63
CA THR A 376 -4.37 -13.61 0.90
C THR A 376 -4.91 -13.86 -0.50
N SER A 377 -6.22 -14.03 -0.65
CA SER A 377 -6.86 -14.29 -1.94
C SER A 377 -6.70 -13.11 -2.89
N SER A 378 -6.90 -11.89 -2.40
CA SER A 378 -6.74 -10.67 -3.20
C SER A 378 -5.30 -10.54 -3.70
N GLY A 379 -4.32 -10.71 -2.82
CA GLY A 379 -2.91 -10.64 -3.19
C GLY A 379 -2.48 -11.75 -4.15
N ALA A 380 -2.95 -12.96 -3.94
CA ALA A 380 -2.69 -14.09 -4.84
C ALA A 380 -3.27 -13.86 -6.23
N LEU A 381 -4.49 -13.35 -6.32
CA LEU A 381 -5.13 -13.03 -7.60
C LEU A 381 -4.40 -11.92 -8.35
N GLU A 382 -3.92 -10.90 -7.65
CA GLU A 382 -3.07 -9.86 -8.25
C GLU A 382 -1.77 -10.45 -8.80
N GLY A 383 -1.11 -11.33 -8.05
CA GLY A 383 0.10 -12.02 -8.48
C GLY A 383 -0.12 -12.96 -9.67
N LEU A 384 -1.32 -13.54 -9.79
CA LEU A 384 -1.71 -14.37 -10.91
C LEU A 384 -2.15 -13.56 -12.15
N GLY A 385 -2.11 -12.25 -12.09
CA GLY A 385 -2.57 -11.39 -13.17
C GLY A 385 -4.10 -11.28 -13.28
N ARG A 386 -4.81 -11.61 -12.23
CA ARG A 386 -6.28 -11.59 -12.17
C ARG A 386 -6.77 -10.37 -11.38
N GLY A 387 -6.49 -9.19 -11.91
CA GLY A 387 -6.83 -7.93 -11.26
C GLY A 387 -8.32 -7.73 -11.04
N SER A 388 -9.15 -8.05 -12.02
CA SER A 388 -10.62 -7.89 -11.92
C SER A 388 -11.21 -8.73 -10.80
N GLN A 389 -10.74 -9.95 -10.63
CA GLN A 389 -11.17 -10.84 -9.54
C GLN A 389 -10.75 -10.32 -8.18
N SER A 390 -9.53 -9.78 -8.08
CA SER A 390 -9.07 -9.10 -6.86
C SER A 390 -9.94 -7.89 -6.53
N LEU A 391 -10.32 -7.11 -7.54
CA LEU A 391 -11.19 -5.94 -7.37
C LEU A 391 -12.57 -6.34 -6.83
N VAL A 392 -13.15 -7.46 -7.29
CA VAL A 392 -14.43 -7.97 -6.76
C VAL A 392 -14.34 -8.18 -5.25
N ILE A 393 -13.26 -8.79 -4.77
CA ILE A 393 -13.05 -9.00 -3.33
C ILE A 393 -12.97 -7.66 -2.60
N SER A 394 -12.21 -6.72 -3.12
CA SER A 394 -12.06 -5.39 -2.51
C SER A 394 -13.36 -4.59 -2.52
N LEU A 395 -14.15 -4.69 -3.59
CA LEU A 395 -15.47 -4.05 -3.63
C LEU A 395 -16.40 -4.61 -2.56
N CYS A 396 -16.40 -5.92 -2.35
CA CYS A 396 -17.17 -6.52 -1.26
C CYS A 396 -16.69 -6.01 0.10
N ARG A 397 -15.38 -5.97 0.31
CA ARG A 397 -14.78 -5.60 1.59
C ARG A 397 -14.95 -4.13 1.94
N TYR A 398 -14.88 -3.23 0.95
CA TYR A 398 -14.81 -1.78 1.19
C TYR A 398 -16.04 -1.00 0.72
N ALA A 399 -16.98 -1.62 0.02
CA ALA A 399 -18.15 -0.90 -0.50
C ALA A 399 -19.42 -1.74 -0.45
N VAL A 400 -19.52 -2.79 -1.27
CA VAL A 400 -20.80 -3.48 -1.57
C VAL A 400 -21.42 -4.17 -0.35
N VAL A 401 -20.62 -4.71 0.55
CA VAL A 401 -21.10 -5.41 1.75
C VAL A 401 -21.06 -4.49 2.97
N ILE A 402 -19.94 -3.80 3.20
CA ILE A 402 -19.75 -3.03 4.43
C ILE A 402 -20.64 -1.79 4.50
N LEU A 403 -20.84 -1.07 3.40
CA LEU A 403 -21.65 0.15 3.41
C LEU A 403 -23.13 -0.13 3.71
N PRO A 404 -23.79 -1.08 3.03
CA PRO A 404 -25.15 -1.46 3.41
C PRO A 404 -25.24 -2.01 4.82
N ALA A 405 -24.29 -2.85 5.23
CA ALA A 405 -24.28 -3.42 6.59
C ALA A 405 -24.12 -2.34 7.65
N ALA A 406 -23.18 -1.42 7.47
CA ALA A 406 -22.97 -0.29 8.40
C ALA A 406 -24.20 0.59 8.48
N PHE A 407 -24.82 0.90 7.35
CA PHE A 407 -26.02 1.73 7.29
C PHE A 407 -27.19 1.07 8.03
N LEU A 408 -27.47 -0.19 7.73
CA LEU A 408 -28.59 -0.92 8.34
C LEU A 408 -28.37 -1.16 9.83
N LEU A 409 -27.19 -1.57 10.24
CA LEU A 409 -26.88 -1.82 11.66
C LEU A 409 -26.80 -0.53 12.47
N CYS A 410 -26.35 0.56 11.86
CA CYS A 410 -26.35 1.86 12.49
C CYS A 410 -27.79 2.34 12.77
N ARG A 411 -28.72 2.11 11.86
CA ARG A 411 -30.14 2.41 12.08
C ARG A 411 -30.77 1.55 13.15
N ALA A 412 -30.37 0.28 13.26
CA ALA A 412 -30.94 -0.67 14.22
C ALA A 412 -30.32 -0.56 15.63
N MET A 413 -29.01 -0.33 15.72
CA MET A 413 -28.25 -0.41 16.97
C MET A 413 -27.56 0.90 17.37
N GLY A 414 -27.63 1.92 16.54
CA GLY A 414 -26.87 3.16 16.73
C GLY A 414 -25.41 3.00 16.25
N PRO A 415 -24.47 3.86 16.74
CA PRO A 415 -23.11 3.88 16.22
C PRO A 415 -22.33 2.58 16.44
N ASN A 416 -22.67 1.80 17.49
CA ASN A 416 -22.04 0.50 17.73
C ASN A 416 -22.34 -0.52 16.59
N GLY A 417 -23.42 -0.33 15.85
CA GLY A 417 -23.73 -1.13 14.68
C GLY A 417 -22.69 -1.02 13.59
N VAL A 418 -22.04 0.12 13.46
CA VAL A 418 -20.93 0.31 12.49
C VAL A 418 -19.76 -0.63 12.80
N TRP A 419 -19.44 -0.79 14.09
CA TRP A 419 -18.37 -1.71 14.52
C TRP A 419 -18.68 -3.16 14.19
N HIS A 420 -19.92 -3.58 14.37
CA HIS A 420 -20.39 -4.91 14.00
C HIS A 420 -20.36 -5.13 12.49
N ALA A 421 -20.57 -4.10 11.68
CA ALA A 421 -20.49 -4.20 10.23
C ALA A 421 -19.11 -4.68 9.75
N PHE A 422 -18.03 -4.37 10.47
CA PHE A 422 -16.67 -4.77 10.10
C PHE A 422 -16.51 -6.29 10.13
N TRP A 423 -16.85 -6.96 11.24
CA TRP A 423 -16.65 -8.40 11.31
C TRP A 423 -17.65 -9.18 10.45
N ILE A 424 -18.89 -8.69 10.32
CA ILE A 424 -19.90 -9.31 9.45
C ILE A 424 -19.42 -9.25 7.99
N THR A 425 -18.91 -8.10 7.56
CA THR A 425 -18.36 -7.91 6.23
C THR A 425 -17.19 -8.84 5.98
N GLU A 426 -16.28 -9.00 6.94
CA GLU A 426 -15.12 -9.89 6.80
C GLU A 426 -15.55 -11.36 6.61
N VAL A 427 -16.57 -11.81 7.32
CA VAL A 427 -17.12 -13.18 7.17
C VAL A 427 -17.69 -13.38 5.75
N ILE A 428 -18.52 -12.46 5.29
CA ILE A 428 -19.14 -12.53 3.96
C ILE A 428 -18.08 -12.44 2.87
N THR A 429 -17.16 -11.49 3.00
CA THR A 429 -16.08 -11.29 2.03
C THR A 429 -15.13 -12.49 1.98
N ALA A 430 -14.85 -13.11 3.11
CA ALA A 430 -14.02 -14.31 3.15
C ALA A 430 -14.64 -15.47 2.33
N GLY A 431 -15.95 -15.67 2.46
CA GLY A 431 -16.66 -16.62 1.64
C GLY A 431 -16.58 -16.31 0.15
N ALA A 432 -16.84 -15.06 -0.21
CA ALA A 432 -16.73 -14.59 -1.59
C ALA A 432 -15.29 -14.73 -2.13
N ALA A 433 -14.30 -14.34 -1.34
CA ALA A 433 -12.88 -14.40 -1.71
C ALA A 433 -12.43 -15.84 -1.97
N PHE A 434 -12.80 -16.75 -1.07
CA PHE A 434 -12.49 -18.18 -1.22
C PHE A 434 -13.13 -18.75 -2.49
N TRP A 435 -14.39 -18.43 -2.75
CA TRP A 435 -15.09 -18.87 -3.94
C TRP A 435 -14.47 -18.33 -5.23
N VAL A 436 -14.20 -17.02 -5.28
CA VAL A 436 -13.60 -16.37 -6.45
C VAL A 436 -12.21 -16.96 -6.72
N TYR A 437 -11.40 -17.12 -5.69
CA TYR A 437 -10.04 -17.67 -5.85
C TYR A 437 -10.10 -19.12 -6.36
N ARG A 438 -10.90 -19.98 -5.74
CA ARG A 438 -11.02 -21.39 -6.16
C ARG A 438 -11.51 -21.52 -7.60
N ARG A 439 -12.51 -20.72 -7.97
CA ARG A 439 -13.05 -20.73 -9.33
C ARG A 439 -12.01 -20.29 -10.35
N THR A 440 -11.25 -19.25 -10.05
CA THR A 440 -10.21 -18.72 -10.93
C THR A 440 -9.08 -19.72 -11.14
N VAL A 441 -8.65 -20.40 -10.07
CA VAL A 441 -7.56 -21.39 -10.13
C VAL A 441 -8.00 -22.67 -10.85
N LYS A 442 -9.27 -23.09 -10.71
CA LYS A 442 -9.81 -24.30 -11.38
C LYS A 442 -10.03 -24.12 -12.89
N HIS A 443 -10.26 -22.89 -13.32
CA HIS A 443 -10.53 -22.57 -14.72
C HIS A 443 -9.52 -21.53 -15.22
N PRO A 444 -8.24 -21.94 -15.39
CA PRO A 444 -7.25 -21.01 -15.95
C PRO A 444 -7.65 -20.72 -17.40
N THR A 445 -7.99 -19.47 -17.67
CA THR A 445 -8.16 -19.03 -19.06
C THR A 445 -6.82 -19.13 -19.76
N GLN A 446 -6.77 -19.91 -20.81
CA GLN A 446 -5.63 -19.96 -21.71
C GLN A 446 -5.53 -18.58 -22.39
N HIS A 447 -4.46 -17.86 -22.07
CA HIS A 447 -4.09 -16.62 -22.79
C HIS A 447 -2.60 -16.66 -23.14
#